data_d2e1a532da273bee96c10eee2bac7bdd
#
_entry.id   d2e1a532da273bee96c10eee2bac7bdd
#
_cell.length_a   1.000
_cell.length_b   1.000
_cell.length_c   1.000
_cell.angle_alpha   90.00
_cell.angle_beta   90.00
_cell.angle_gamma   90.00
#
_symmetry.space_group_name_H-M   'P 1'
#
loop_
_entity.id
_entity.type
_entity.pdbx_description
1 polymer ?
#
loop_
_entity_poly.entity_id
_entity_poly.type
_entity_poly.pdbx_seq_one_letter_code
_entity_poly.pdbx_strand_id
1 'polypeptide(L)'
;MGEFTISYSGGTPSVGIKEYYNGQIPFIRSAEINSEITELFLTEEGLKNSSARLVDVGDILYALYGATSGEVGRARLKGAVNQAILVIKPHKEYDSEFLTNWLRKSKESIVETYLQGGQGNLSGTIVKELLVCLPSHTEQEEIGSFFYNLDNLITLHQRKSFWFLT
;
A
#
# COMPACT_ATOMS: atom_id res chain seq x y z
N MET A 1 9.31 -11.83 6.21
CA MET A 1 8.50 -11.41 5.05
C MET A 1 9.31 -11.34 3.76
N GLY A 2 10.53 -10.83 3.76
CA GLY A 2 11.36 -10.67 2.55
C GLY A 2 11.65 -11.94 1.75
N GLU A 3 11.55 -13.11 2.35
CA GLU A 3 11.81 -14.40 1.69
C GLU A 3 10.73 -14.81 0.69
N PHE A 4 9.50 -14.33 0.87
CA PHE A 4 8.35 -14.71 0.04
C PHE A 4 7.65 -13.54 -0.64
N THR A 5 8.28 -12.34 -0.61
CA THR A 5 7.78 -11.15 -1.29
C THR A 5 8.89 -10.42 -2.03
N ILE A 6 8.53 -9.80 -3.14
CA ILE A 6 9.32 -8.73 -3.75
C ILE A 6 8.80 -7.42 -3.19
N SER A 7 9.69 -6.56 -2.70
CA SER A 7 9.26 -5.24 -2.22
C SER A 7 10.24 -4.15 -2.63
N TYR A 8 9.67 -2.96 -2.89
CA TYR A 8 10.41 -1.78 -3.28
C TYR A 8 9.65 -0.51 -2.89
N SER A 9 10.37 0.57 -2.65
CA SER A 9 9.80 1.91 -2.54
C SER A 9 10.02 2.70 -3.81
N GLY A 10 9.20 3.70 -4.03
CA GLY A 10 9.39 4.66 -5.11
C GLY A 10 10.27 5.84 -4.68
N GLY A 11 10.07 6.95 -5.37
CA GLY A 11 10.69 8.24 -5.08
C GLY A 11 9.84 9.38 -5.62
N THR A 12 10.20 10.60 -5.25
CA THR A 12 9.48 11.80 -5.69
C THR A 12 10.30 12.53 -6.73
N PRO A 13 9.75 12.83 -7.91
CA PRO A 13 10.42 13.72 -8.88
C PRO A 13 10.70 15.08 -8.27
N SER A 14 11.72 15.78 -8.77
CA SER A 14 12.07 17.12 -8.31
C SER A 14 10.88 18.07 -8.42
N VAL A 15 10.41 18.59 -7.29
CA VAL A 15 9.26 19.49 -7.21
C VAL A 15 9.50 20.82 -7.96
N GLY A 16 10.77 21.22 -8.12
CA GLY A 16 11.15 22.41 -8.85
C GLY A 16 11.01 22.31 -10.37
N ILE A 17 10.81 21.13 -10.91
CA ILE A 17 10.70 20.88 -12.36
C ILE A 17 9.22 20.64 -12.70
N LYS A 18 8.55 21.69 -13.15
CA LYS A 18 7.10 21.65 -13.43
C LYS A 18 6.72 20.68 -14.54
N GLU A 19 7.61 20.46 -15.48
CA GLU A 19 7.49 19.55 -16.62
C GLU A 19 7.35 18.07 -16.19
N TYR A 20 7.72 17.73 -14.97
CA TYR A 20 7.57 16.39 -14.42
C TYR A 20 6.16 16.07 -13.92
N TYR A 21 5.32 17.11 -13.80
CA TYR A 21 3.98 17.02 -13.21
C TYR A 21 2.88 17.36 -14.22
N ASN A 22 1.62 17.17 -13.82
CA ASN A 22 0.42 17.40 -14.64
C ASN A 22 0.34 16.56 -15.92
N GLY A 23 0.90 15.35 -15.88
CA GLY A 23 0.82 14.34 -16.96
C GLY A 23 -0.41 13.44 -16.83
N GLN A 24 -0.23 12.18 -17.21
CA GLN A 24 -1.30 11.17 -17.23
C GLN A 24 -1.05 10.00 -16.24
N ILE A 25 0.11 9.94 -15.60
CA ILE A 25 0.48 8.84 -14.69
C ILE A 25 0.05 9.23 -13.27
N PRO A 26 -0.95 8.56 -12.67
CA PRO A 26 -1.34 8.79 -11.28
C PRO A 26 -0.13 8.69 -10.35
N PHE A 27 0.04 9.66 -9.43
CA PHE A 27 1.12 9.65 -8.45
C PHE A 27 0.57 9.52 -7.05
N ILE A 28 0.57 8.29 -6.55
CA ILE A 28 -0.07 7.88 -5.31
C ILE A 28 0.82 8.26 -4.13
N ARG A 29 0.28 9.01 -3.19
CA ARG A 29 0.93 9.39 -1.93
C ARG A 29 0.46 8.48 -0.79
N SER A 30 1.19 8.44 0.33
CA SER A 30 0.87 7.55 1.47
C SER A 30 -0.53 7.76 2.06
N ALA A 31 -1.07 8.99 2.00
CA ALA A 31 -2.44 9.27 2.41
C ALA A 31 -3.51 8.74 1.43
N GLU A 32 -3.11 8.36 0.22
CA GLU A 32 -4.01 7.93 -0.86
C GLU A 32 -3.95 6.42 -1.15
N ILE A 33 -3.25 5.62 -0.33
CA ILE A 33 -3.04 4.18 -0.57
C ILE A 33 -4.33 3.35 -0.64
N ASN A 34 -5.44 3.88 -0.12
CA ASN A 34 -6.77 3.27 -0.18
C ASN A 34 -7.72 4.01 -1.13
N SER A 35 -7.24 5.04 -1.85
CA SER A 35 -8.07 5.89 -2.71
C SER A 35 -8.18 5.33 -4.13
N GLU A 36 -9.32 5.57 -4.76
CA GLU A 36 -9.56 5.32 -6.19
C GLU A 36 -9.17 6.54 -7.05
N ILE A 37 -8.77 7.64 -6.42
CA ILE A 37 -8.35 8.88 -7.09
C ILE A 37 -7.07 9.41 -6.44
N THR A 38 -6.31 10.19 -7.19
CA THR A 38 -5.17 10.97 -6.71
C THR A 38 -5.25 12.39 -7.25
N GLU A 39 -4.65 13.33 -6.53
CA GLU A 39 -4.58 14.74 -6.96
C GLU A 39 -3.37 15.01 -7.87
N LEU A 40 -2.33 14.18 -7.79
CA LEU A 40 -1.08 14.38 -8.51
C LEU A 40 -0.91 13.40 -9.65
N PHE A 41 -0.38 13.90 -10.75
CA PHE A 41 -0.05 13.12 -11.93
C PHE A 41 1.37 13.45 -12.40
N LEU A 42 2.10 12.43 -12.82
CA LEU A 42 3.42 12.58 -13.43
C LEU A 42 3.33 12.52 -14.95
N THR A 43 4.28 13.19 -15.59
CA THR A 43 4.58 12.96 -17.01
C THR A 43 5.50 11.73 -17.16
N GLU A 44 5.61 11.19 -18.37
CA GLU A 44 6.59 10.14 -18.70
C GLU A 44 8.02 10.60 -18.40
N GLU A 45 8.31 11.88 -18.63
CA GLU A 45 9.60 12.48 -18.32
C GLU A 45 9.84 12.53 -16.81
N GLY A 46 8.84 12.92 -16.01
CA GLY A 46 8.91 12.93 -14.56
C GLY A 46 9.13 11.54 -13.98
N LEU A 47 8.45 10.53 -14.52
CA LEU A 47 8.66 9.13 -14.13
C LEU A 47 10.09 8.68 -14.49
N LYS A 48 10.55 8.93 -15.71
CA LYS A 48 11.86 8.48 -16.22
C LYS A 48 13.04 9.14 -15.48
N ASN A 49 12.90 10.42 -15.12
CA ASN A 49 13.96 11.21 -14.48
C ASN A 49 13.86 11.22 -12.95
N SER A 50 13.19 10.25 -12.37
CA SER A 50 13.06 10.13 -10.91
C SER A 50 13.20 8.68 -10.44
N SER A 51 13.16 8.49 -9.13
CA SER A 51 13.10 7.16 -8.49
C SER A 51 11.66 6.69 -8.27
N ALA A 52 10.65 7.40 -8.81
CA ALA A 52 9.25 6.95 -8.74
C ALA A 52 9.11 5.57 -9.40
N ARG A 53 8.34 4.68 -8.78
CA ARG A 53 8.19 3.29 -9.23
C ARG A 53 6.73 3.00 -9.51
N LEU A 54 6.48 2.32 -10.61
CA LEU A 54 5.14 1.91 -11.01
C LEU A 54 4.60 0.80 -10.11
N VAL A 55 3.28 0.83 -9.91
CA VAL A 55 2.48 -0.20 -9.26
C VAL A 55 1.30 -0.56 -10.16
N ASP A 56 0.86 -1.79 -10.03
CA ASP A 56 -0.34 -2.30 -10.68
C ASP A 56 -1.51 -2.35 -9.69
N VAL A 57 -2.74 -2.31 -10.21
CA VAL A 57 -3.94 -2.52 -9.39
C VAL A 57 -3.84 -3.85 -8.66
N GLY A 58 -4.10 -3.83 -7.37
CA GLY A 58 -4.03 -5.00 -6.52
C GLY A 58 -2.67 -5.21 -5.81
N ASP A 59 -1.63 -4.44 -6.12
CA ASP A 59 -0.39 -4.47 -5.34
C ASP A 59 -0.65 -4.02 -3.90
N ILE A 60 0.06 -4.60 -2.93
CA ILE A 60 -0.03 -4.17 -1.54
C ILE A 60 0.81 -2.90 -1.37
N LEU A 61 0.20 -1.86 -0.81
CA LEU A 61 0.84 -0.59 -0.49
C LEU A 61 0.94 -0.44 1.03
N TYR A 62 2.14 -0.26 1.54
CA TYR A 62 2.42 -0.08 2.96
C TYR A 62 3.03 1.30 3.21
N ALA A 63 2.39 2.11 4.03
CA ALA A 63 2.88 3.45 4.37
C ALA A 63 3.98 3.38 5.42
N LEU A 64 5.14 3.95 5.09
CA LEU A 64 6.35 3.91 5.93
C LEU A 64 6.48 5.14 6.85
N TYR A 65 5.93 6.30 6.46
CA TYR A 65 6.24 7.58 7.10
C TYR A 65 5.01 8.36 7.54
N GLY A 66 5.22 9.20 8.57
CA GLY A 66 4.29 10.21 9.02
C GLY A 66 3.06 9.64 9.74
N ALA A 67 1.97 10.39 9.72
CA ALA A 67 0.72 10.03 10.41
C ALA A 67 0.06 8.74 9.88
N THR A 68 0.43 8.32 8.67
CA THR A 68 -0.07 7.09 8.03
C THR A 68 0.85 5.89 8.24
N SER A 69 1.94 6.01 9.03
CA SER A 69 2.86 4.89 9.28
C SER A 69 2.13 3.62 9.70
N GLY A 70 2.43 2.52 9.03
CA GLY A 70 1.79 1.23 9.29
C GLY A 70 0.43 1.03 8.60
N GLU A 71 -0.12 2.04 7.92
CA GLU A 71 -1.33 1.86 7.11
C GLU A 71 -1.05 0.94 5.91
N VAL A 72 -2.04 0.12 5.61
CA VAL A 72 -1.96 -0.88 4.52
C VAL A 72 -3.16 -0.76 3.60
N GLY A 73 -2.89 -0.66 2.32
CA GLY A 73 -3.90 -0.63 1.27
C GLY A 73 -3.59 -1.59 0.13
N ARG A 74 -4.58 -1.75 -0.75
CA ARG A 74 -4.41 -2.37 -2.06
C ARG A 74 -4.50 -1.29 -3.12
N ALA A 75 -3.52 -1.22 -4.02
CA ALA A 75 -3.54 -0.24 -5.10
C ALA A 75 -4.84 -0.35 -5.90
N ARG A 76 -5.61 0.72 -5.96
CA ARG A 76 -6.85 0.83 -6.75
C ARG A 76 -6.62 1.51 -8.08
N LEU A 77 -5.44 2.10 -8.25
CA LEU A 77 -4.98 2.79 -9.44
C LEU A 77 -3.69 2.14 -9.94
N LYS A 78 -3.55 2.02 -11.25
CA LYS A 78 -2.25 1.83 -11.86
C LYS A 78 -1.56 3.19 -11.92
N GLY A 79 -0.38 3.30 -11.33
CA GLY A 79 0.31 4.59 -11.21
C GLY A 79 1.71 4.45 -10.66
N ALA A 80 2.28 5.54 -10.20
CA ALA A 80 3.58 5.58 -9.55
C ALA A 80 3.44 5.91 -8.06
N VAL A 81 4.40 5.48 -7.25
CA VAL A 81 4.44 5.75 -5.81
C VAL A 81 5.72 6.49 -5.43
N ASN A 82 5.65 7.23 -4.32
CA ASN A 82 6.79 7.92 -3.73
C ASN A 82 7.57 7.03 -2.74
N GLN A 83 8.60 7.59 -2.11
CA GLN A 83 9.46 6.90 -1.12
C GLN A 83 8.75 6.58 0.20
N ALA A 84 7.60 7.20 0.48
CA ALA A 84 6.83 6.95 1.69
C ALA A 84 5.98 5.66 1.63
N ILE A 85 5.93 5.03 0.45
CA ILE A 85 5.19 3.79 0.22
C ILE A 85 6.17 2.67 -0.09
N LEU A 86 6.04 1.55 0.63
CA LEU A 86 6.62 0.26 0.26
C LEU A 86 5.57 -0.53 -0.50
N VAL A 87 5.88 -0.88 -1.73
CA VAL A 87 5.10 -1.83 -2.53
C VAL A 87 5.52 -3.23 -2.15
N ILE A 88 4.57 -4.12 -1.91
CA ILE A 88 4.82 -5.51 -1.53
C ILE A 88 4.06 -6.42 -2.50
N LYS A 89 4.78 -7.29 -3.18
CA LYS A 89 4.23 -8.27 -4.12
C LYS A 89 4.59 -9.68 -3.61
N PRO A 90 3.63 -10.42 -3.07
CA PRO A 90 3.87 -11.81 -2.68
C PRO A 90 4.23 -12.67 -3.90
N HIS A 91 5.04 -13.70 -3.71
CA HIS A 91 5.22 -14.74 -4.71
C HIS A 91 3.91 -15.50 -4.89
N LYS A 92 3.76 -16.22 -6.00
CA LYS A 92 2.49 -16.86 -6.42
C LYS A 92 1.91 -17.86 -5.42
N GLU A 93 2.75 -18.41 -4.56
CA GLU A 93 2.39 -19.39 -3.53
C GLU A 93 1.78 -18.74 -2.27
N TYR A 94 1.63 -17.41 -2.26
CA TYR A 94 1.16 -16.64 -1.10
C TYR A 94 0.02 -15.71 -1.50
N ASP A 95 -1.05 -15.75 -0.73
CA ASP A 95 -2.23 -14.94 -1.01
C ASP A 95 -2.05 -13.49 -0.58
N SER A 96 -2.31 -12.57 -1.49
CA SER A 96 -2.10 -11.14 -1.26
C SER A 96 -3.19 -10.50 -0.37
N GLU A 97 -4.42 -11.03 -0.37
CA GLU A 97 -5.47 -10.56 0.55
C GLU A 97 -5.18 -11.01 1.98
N PHE A 98 -4.77 -12.27 2.18
CA PHE A 98 -4.31 -12.75 3.47
C PHE A 98 -3.20 -11.86 4.02
N LEU A 99 -2.15 -11.60 3.22
CA LEU A 99 -1.01 -10.80 3.66
C LEU A 99 -1.40 -9.36 3.97
N THR A 100 -2.30 -8.76 3.18
CA THR A 100 -2.85 -7.42 3.44
C THR A 100 -3.54 -7.38 4.80
N ASN A 101 -4.39 -8.35 5.10
CA ASN A 101 -5.13 -8.43 6.36
C ASN A 101 -4.22 -8.74 7.55
N TRP A 102 -3.20 -9.58 7.35
CA TRP A 102 -2.19 -9.84 8.38
C TRP A 102 -1.42 -8.55 8.75
N LEU A 103 -1.00 -7.77 7.76
CA LEU A 103 -0.33 -6.49 7.96
C LEU A 103 -1.22 -5.47 8.67
N ARG A 104 -2.50 -5.36 8.27
CA ARG A 104 -3.48 -4.50 8.92
C ARG A 104 -3.67 -4.85 10.39
N LYS A 105 -3.86 -6.15 10.69
CA LYS A 105 -3.99 -6.66 12.05
C LYS A 105 -2.74 -6.37 12.90
N SER A 106 -1.56 -6.46 12.30
CA SER A 106 -0.28 -6.30 13.00
C SER A 106 0.17 -4.84 13.13
N LYS A 107 -0.57 -3.87 12.57
CA LYS A 107 -0.18 -2.46 12.51
C LYS A 107 0.23 -1.90 13.86
N GLU A 108 -0.62 -2.01 14.88
CA GLU A 108 -0.37 -1.44 16.20
C GLU A 108 0.91 -2.00 16.81
N SER A 109 1.06 -3.33 16.80
CA SER A 109 2.25 -4.00 17.32
C SER A 109 3.53 -3.61 16.57
N ILE A 110 3.48 -3.47 15.25
CA ILE A 110 4.63 -3.04 14.43
C ILE A 110 5.01 -1.60 14.79
N VAL A 111 4.02 -0.70 14.82
CA VAL A 111 4.24 0.71 15.15
C VAL A 111 4.80 0.87 16.56
N GLU A 112 4.23 0.20 17.55
CA GLU A 112 4.72 0.22 18.93
C GLU A 112 6.16 -0.31 19.02
N THR A 113 6.45 -1.43 18.39
CA THR A 113 7.78 -2.05 18.47
C THR A 113 8.88 -1.18 17.86
N TYR A 114 8.60 -0.57 16.70
CA TYR A 114 9.64 0.07 15.90
C TYR A 114 9.65 1.60 15.96
N LEU A 115 8.52 2.26 16.29
CA LEU A 115 8.48 3.72 16.36
C LEU A 115 8.65 4.28 17.77
N GLN A 116 8.26 3.55 18.82
CA GLN A 116 8.48 4.01 20.22
C GLN A 116 9.94 3.93 20.65
N GLY A 117 10.80 3.21 19.94
CA GLY A 117 12.24 3.10 20.21
C GLY A 117 13.09 4.28 19.70
N GLY A 118 12.49 5.43 19.32
CA GLY A 118 13.21 6.62 18.84
C GLY A 118 13.46 6.64 17.33
N GLN A 119 13.01 5.64 16.58
CA GLN A 119 12.99 5.70 15.11
C GLN A 119 11.73 6.46 14.67
N GLY A 120 11.89 7.59 14.01
CA GLY A 120 10.79 8.42 13.55
C GLY A 120 9.96 7.83 12.38
N ASN A 121 10.44 6.77 11.72
CA ASN A 121 9.83 6.18 10.53
C ASN A 121 10.07 4.67 10.44
N LEU A 122 9.12 3.95 9.87
CA LEU A 122 9.34 2.58 9.44
C LEU A 122 10.24 2.56 8.19
N SER A 123 10.94 1.46 7.98
CA SER A 123 11.76 1.25 6.78
C SER A 123 11.35 -0.02 6.04
N GLY A 124 11.67 -0.08 4.75
CA GLY A 124 11.46 -1.31 3.97
C GLY A 124 12.23 -2.50 4.55
N THR A 125 13.38 -2.28 5.20
CA THR A 125 14.16 -3.33 5.87
C THR A 125 13.38 -3.90 7.05
N ILE A 126 12.82 -3.06 7.93
CA ILE A 126 11.98 -3.50 9.05
C ILE A 126 10.83 -4.37 8.55
N VAL A 127 10.12 -3.91 7.51
CA VAL A 127 8.98 -4.67 6.98
C VAL A 127 9.40 -6.01 6.38
N LYS A 128 10.55 -6.08 5.72
CA LYS A 128 11.12 -7.34 5.19
C LYS A 128 11.48 -8.35 6.29
N GLU A 129 11.89 -7.87 7.44
CA GLU A 129 12.28 -8.69 8.60
C GLU A 129 11.10 -9.18 9.43
N LEU A 130 9.87 -8.72 9.18
CA LEU A 130 8.68 -9.17 9.90
C LEU A 130 8.50 -10.68 9.75
N LEU A 131 8.30 -11.34 10.88
CA LEU A 131 7.98 -12.78 10.94
C LEU A 131 6.48 -12.96 10.77
N VAL A 132 6.10 -13.66 9.72
CA VAL A 132 4.71 -13.96 9.39
C VAL A 132 4.46 -15.45 9.58
N CYS A 133 3.50 -15.81 10.43
CA CYS A 133 3.02 -17.17 10.51
C CYS A 133 2.09 -17.42 9.31
N LEU A 134 2.54 -18.24 8.39
CA LEU A 134 1.82 -18.55 7.14
C LEU A 134 1.10 -19.89 7.29
N PRO A 135 -0.23 -19.95 7.18
CA PRO A 135 -0.97 -21.19 7.04
C PRO A 135 -0.74 -21.79 5.63
N SER A 136 -1.39 -22.91 5.32
CA SER A 136 -1.37 -23.46 3.97
C SER A 136 -1.89 -22.47 2.95
N HIS A 137 -1.48 -22.58 1.69
CA HIS A 137 -1.94 -21.66 0.62
C HIS A 137 -3.48 -21.64 0.50
N THR A 138 -4.11 -22.82 0.55
CA THR A 138 -5.58 -22.93 0.53
C THR A 138 -6.23 -22.15 1.68
N GLU A 139 -5.69 -22.27 2.88
CA GLU A 139 -6.20 -21.55 4.05
C GLU A 139 -5.97 -20.03 3.94
N GLN A 140 -4.84 -19.60 3.35
CA GLN A 140 -4.61 -18.19 3.05
C GLN A 140 -5.68 -17.65 2.08
N GLU A 141 -6.00 -18.39 1.01
CA GLU A 141 -7.04 -18.01 0.05
C GLU A 141 -8.43 -17.94 0.69
N GLU A 142 -8.77 -18.90 1.55
CA GLU A 142 -10.05 -18.91 2.27
C GLU A 142 -10.17 -17.70 3.22
N ILE A 143 -9.13 -17.42 4.01
CA ILE A 143 -9.08 -16.27 4.91
C ILE A 143 -9.13 -14.96 4.11
N GLY A 144 -8.31 -14.84 3.06
CA GLY A 144 -8.26 -13.66 2.20
C GLY A 144 -9.62 -13.37 1.57
N SER A 145 -10.25 -14.39 0.98
CA SER A 145 -11.57 -14.28 0.36
C SER A 145 -12.66 -13.90 1.37
N PHE A 146 -12.62 -14.45 2.58
CA PHE A 146 -13.57 -14.11 3.64
C PHE A 146 -13.52 -12.61 3.97
N PHE A 147 -12.33 -12.06 4.24
CA PHE A 147 -12.20 -10.64 4.57
C PHE A 147 -12.48 -9.73 3.38
N TYR A 148 -12.07 -10.10 2.16
CA TYR A 148 -12.43 -9.36 0.95
C TYR A 148 -13.95 -9.23 0.77
N ASN A 149 -14.70 -10.32 0.96
CA ASN A 149 -16.15 -10.31 0.87
C ASN A 149 -16.77 -9.47 1.99
N LEU A 150 -16.23 -9.53 3.20
CA LEU A 150 -16.68 -8.71 4.32
C LEU A 150 -16.48 -7.21 4.06
N ASP A 151 -15.32 -6.81 3.57
CA ASP A 151 -15.01 -5.42 3.21
C ASP A 151 -15.98 -4.90 2.12
N ASN A 152 -16.30 -5.74 1.13
CA ASN A 152 -17.27 -5.40 0.08
C ASN A 152 -18.68 -5.20 0.66
N LEU A 153 -19.12 -6.06 1.57
CA LEU A 153 -20.43 -5.94 2.23
C LEU A 153 -20.53 -4.66 3.07
N ILE A 154 -19.49 -4.35 3.83
CA ILE A 154 -19.39 -3.12 4.61
C ILE A 154 -19.49 -1.89 3.70
N THR A 155 -18.70 -1.88 2.62
CA THR A 155 -18.70 -0.77 1.64
C THR A 155 -20.07 -0.57 1.00
N LEU A 156 -20.73 -1.65 0.60
CA LEU A 156 -22.08 -1.61 0.03
C LEU A 156 -23.12 -1.09 1.03
N HIS A 157 -23.00 -1.48 2.29
CA HIS A 157 -23.89 -1.02 3.36
C HIS A 157 -23.70 0.48 3.63
N GLN A 158 -22.46 0.95 3.69
CA GLN A 158 -22.14 2.37 3.88
C GLN A 158 -22.67 3.23 2.72
N ARG A 159 -22.53 2.78 1.47
CA ARG A 159 -23.09 3.47 0.29
C ARG A 159 -24.61 3.57 0.36
N LYS A 160 -25.32 2.50 0.76
CA LYS A 160 -26.78 2.54 0.92
C LYS A 160 -27.22 3.52 2.00
N SER A 161 -26.52 3.57 3.14
CA SER A 161 -26.86 4.50 4.22
C SER A 161 -26.75 5.96 3.81
N PHE A 162 -25.85 6.29 2.89
CA PHE A 162 -25.69 7.67 2.37
C PHE A 162 -26.89 8.11 1.50
N TRP A 163 -27.53 7.19 0.77
CA TRP A 163 -28.68 7.49 -0.08
C TRP A 163 -30.00 7.69 0.70
N PHE A 164 -30.07 7.28 1.96
CA PHE A 164 -31.24 7.48 2.80
C PHE A 164 -31.18 8.77 3.64
N LEU A 165 -30.08 9.51 3.60
CA LEU A 165 -29.85 10.76 4.36
C LEU A 165 -29.87 12.02 3.46
N THR A 166 -30.06 11.84 2.17
CA THR A 166 -30.26 12.91 1.16
C THR A 166 -31.68 12.87 0.59
#